data_44b7f1a4c64e19b463d701c9d9c24496
#
_entry.id   44b7f1a4c64e19b463d701c9d9c24496
#
_cell.length_a   1.000
_cell.length_b   1.000
_cell.length_c   1.000
_cell.angle_alpha   90.00
_cell.angle_beta   90.00
_cell.angle_gamma   90.00
#
_symmetry.space_group_name_H-M   'P 1'
#
loop_
_entity.id
_entity.type
_entity.pdbx_description
1 polymer ?
#
loop_
_entity_poly.entity_id
_entity_poly.type
_entity_poly.pdbx_seq_one_letter_code
_entity_poly.pdbx_strand_id
1 'polypeptide(L)'
;MRRTGDMLFGLGAAIPHIVGAVPEYGPPLDLDRAMTLRQLRTFKAVADLGSFSLAAQQLRLSQPSVSYQVKELEEALGLPLLDRLSKRIQLTEAGSILYGYARRTLDVLDEAALALEEMRGIKRGNLRVGASTTVGIYLLPAALGAFKKLHPGLVISLEIGTRASVQEKVLRNELDLAVVGPALKDSDLAIIPFLSDELVVVAPAGHRLAKKRGLSLKDLAAEPFVMREPASGSRWSLEKAARKAGAKLQVAMELGSNGAIKHAVESGLGLAVLSRYACLLELSSGRLVELDVRGFPIRRDWHIVHLRRRKLPSSVQAFITFLKDPVWLARDGRRGRALPPTD
;
A
#
# COMPACT_ATOMS: atom_id res chain seq x y z
N MET A 1 6.20 43.51 65.92
CA MET A 1 6.80 44.88 65.77
C MET A 1 6.71 45.28 64.30
N ARG A 2 6.00 46.35 64.03
CA ARG A 2 6.01 47.25 62.85
C ARG A 2 5.79 46.63 61.47
N ARG A 3 4.60 46.79 60.75
CA ARG A 3 4.15 47.99 60.02
C ARG A 3 5.19 48.44 58.98
N THR A 4 4.91 48.57 57.74
CA THR A 4 4.08 49.42 56.87
C THR A 4 4.49 49.11 55.43
N GLY A 5 3.81 49.30 54.35
CA GLY A 5 2.79 50.22 54.01
C GLY A 5 2.36 50.08 52.55
N ASP A 6 1.17 50.51 52.32
CA ASP A 6 0.49 50.68 51.04
C ASP A 6 1.27 51.53 50.02
N MET A 7 1.12 51.24 48.73
CA MET A 7 0.93 52.34 47.77
C MET A 7 0.10 51.83 46.55
N LEU A 8 -1.09 52.37 46.50
CA LEU A 8 -2.01 52.40 45.35
C LEU A 8 -1.36 53.05 44.12
N PHE A 9 -1.59 52.53 42.95
CA PHE A 9 -1.97 53.34 41.80
C PHE A 9 -2.86 52.47 40.86
N GLY A 10 -4.10 52.95 40.76
CA GLY A 10 -5.11 52.47 39.88
C GLY A 10 -4.91 52.96 38.45
N LEU A 11 -5.35 52.15 37.54
CA LEU A 11 -5.89 52.58 36.26
C LEU A 11 -6.90 51.51 35.84
N GLY A 12 -8.17 51.83 36.06
CA GLY A 12 -9.29 51.09 35.53
C GLY A 12 -9.36 51.22 34.01
N ALA A 13 -9.26 50.13 33.34
CA ALA A 13 -9.78 49.98 32.00
C ALA A 13 -10.73 48.79 32.04
N ALA A 14 -12.02 49.09 31.97
CA ALA A 14 -13.09 48.11 31.84
C ALA A 14 -12.88 47.31 30.55
N ILE A 15 -12.54 46.02 30.66
CA ILE A 15 -12.62 45.08 29.58
C ILE A 15 -14.12 44.75 29.42
N PRO A 16 -14.74 44.99 28.27
CA PRO A 16 -16.12 44.58 28.07
C PRO A 16 -16.18 43.06 28.16
N HIS A 17 -16.98 42.55 29.08
CA HIS A 17 -17.38 41.16 29.14
C HIS A 17 -18.10 40.80 27.84
N ILE A 18 -17.37 40.26 26.86
CA ILE A 18 -17.97 39.47 25.81
C ILE A 18 -18.25 38.09 26.45
N VAL A 19 -19.36 38.02 27.17
CA VAL A 19 -19.99 36.74 27.48
C VAL A 19 -20.65 36.27 26.17
N GLY A 20 -19.84 35.77 25.26
CA GLY A 20 -20.33 34.90 24.19
C GLY A 20 -20.89 33.67 24.87
N ALA A 21 -22.18 33.41 24.67
CA ALA A 21 -22.83 32.20 25.14
C ALA A 21 -21.98 31.00 24.74
N VAL A 22 -21.39 30.31 25.71
CA VAL A 22 -20.79 28.98 25.48
C VAL A 22 -21.92 28.13 24.95
N PRO A 23 -21.79 27.53 23.75
CA PRO A 23 -22.85 26.63 23.25
C PRO A 23 -23.09 25.59 24.34
N GLU A 24 -24.33 25.45 24.79
CA GLU A 24 -24.74 24.33 25.64
C GLU A 24 -24.43 23.07 24.87
N TYR A 25 -23.29 22.46 25.14
CA TYR A 25 -23.03 21.12 24.69
C TYR A 25 -24.06 20.22 25.36
N GLY A 26 -24.93 19.59 24.56
CA GLY A 26 -25.84 18.55 25.05
C GLY A 26 -25.08 17.49 25.86
N PRO A 27 -25.79 16.63 26.56
CA PRO A 27 -25.16 15.57 27.34
C PRO A 27 -24.16 14.78 26.48
N PRO A 28 -23.03 14.32 27.07
CA PRO A 28 -22.02 13.55 26.31
C PRO A 28 -22.68 12.35 25.61
N LEU A 29 -22.28 12.11 24.39
CA LEU A 29 -22.77 10.99 23.57
C LEU A 29 -22.45 9.67 24.27
N ASP A 30 -23.50 8.95 24.69
CA ASP A 30 -23.41 7.58 25.19
C ASP A 30 -23.40 6.62 23.98
N LEU A 31 -22.21 6.32 23.47
CA LEU A 31 -22.06 5.47 22.28
C LEU A 31 -22.54 4.04 22.49
N ASP A 32 -22.50 3.52 23.73
CA ASP A 32 -22.97 2.15 24.02
C ASP A 32 -24.48 2.02 23.84
N ARG A 33 -25.23 3.10 24.08
CA ARG A 33 -26.67 3.16 23.86
C ARG A 33 -27.05 3.63 22.46
N ALA A 34 -26.19 4.46 21.86
CA ALA A 34 -26.50 5.12 20.60
C ALA A 34 -26.26 4.23 19.38
N MET A 35 -25.42 3.20 19.49
CA MET A 35 -25.09 2.36 18.31
C MET A 35 -24.79 0.91 18.65
N THR A 36 -25.08 0.04 17.68
CA THR A 36 -24.73 -1.38 17.72
C THR A 36 -23.63 -1.69 16.70
N LEU A 37 -22.86 -2.76 16.93
CA LEU A 37 -21.88 -3.24 15.96
C LEU A 37 -22.52 -3.57 14.60
N ARG A 38 -23.78 -3.98 14.59
CA ARG A 38 -24.52 -4.25 13.36
C ARG A 38 -24.76 -2.98 12.56
N GLN A 39 -25.23 -1.92 13.20
CA GLN A 39 -25.42 -0.61 12.57
C GLN A 39 -24.08 -0.04 12.08
N LEU A 40 -23.01 -0.21 12.85
CA LEU A 40 -21.67 0.23 12.48
C LEU A 40 -21.17 -0.50 11.22
N ARG A 41 -21.39 -1.83 11.11
CA ARG A 41 -21.07 -2.61 9.89
C ARG A 41 -21.91 -2.16 8.70
N THR A 42 -23.19 -1.89 8.93
CA THR A 42 -24.09 -1.42 7.87
C THR A 42 -23.70 -0.05 7.35
N PHE A 43 -23.44 0.91 8.24
CA PHE A 43 -22.95 2.23 7.87
C PHE A 43 -21.65 2.14 7.08
N LYS A 44 -20.66 1.37 7.59
CA LYS A 44 -19.39 1.16 6.89
C LYS A 44 -19.58 0.60 5.47
N ALA A 45 -20.44 -0.40 5.30
CA ALA A 45 -20.69 -1.00 3.98
C ALA A 45 -21.33 0.00 3.00
N VAL A 46 -22.25 0.85 3.47
CA VAL A 46 -22.86 1.91 2.64
C VAL A 46 -21.81 2.95 2.26
N ALA A 47 -20.94 3.34 3.18
CA ALA A 47 -19.85 4.29 2.94
C ALA A 47 -18.82 3.75 1.93
N ASP A 48 -18.40 2.48 2.07
CA ASP A 48 -17.45 1.83 1.18
C ASP A 48 -17.95 1.74 -0.26
N LEU A 49 -19.24 1.41 -0.44
CA LEU A 49 -19.82 1.12 -1.75
C LEU A 49 -20.51 2.34 -2.38
N GLY A 50 -20.74 3.40 -1.62
CA GLY A 50 -21.49 4.58 -2.07
C GLY A 50 -22.92 4.25 -2.51
N SER A 51 -23.52 3.12 -2.02
CA SER A 51 -24.83 2.62 -2.45
C SER A 51 -25.49 1.76 -1.40
N PHE A 52 -26.71 2.10 -1.03
CA PHE A 52 -27.54 1.28 -0.14
C PHE A 52 -27.88 -0.09 -0.73
N SER A 53 -28.14 -0.16 -2.04
CA SER A 53 -28.48 -1.42 -2.71
C SER A 53 -27.30 -2.38 -2.78
N LEU A 54 -26.10 -1.89 -3.09
CA LEU A 54 -24.90 -2.72 -3.10
C LEU A 54 -24.51 -3.18 -1.68
N ALA A 55 -24.66 -2.30 -0.68
CA ALA A 55 -24.43 -2.66 0.71
C ALA A 55 -25.43 -3.74 1.19
N ALA A 56 -26.69 -3.64 0.78
CA ALA A 56 -27.71 -4.64 1.09
C ALA A 56 -27.35 -6.02 0.49
N GLN A 57 -26.92 -6.06 -0.76
CA GLN A 57 -26.44 -7.30 -1.39
C GLN A 57 -25.24 -7.89 -0.65
N GLN A 58 -24.23 -7.07 -0.33
CA GLN A 58 -23.03 -7.52 0.38
C GLN A 58 -23.37 -8.07 1.77
N LEU A 59 -24.29 -7.42 2.49
CA LEU A 59 -24.68 -7.81 3.85
C LEU A 59 -25.78 -8.89 3.88
N ARG A 60 -26.30 -9.29 2.73
CA ARG A 60 -27.44 -10.22 2.58
C ARG A 60 -28.67 -9.75 3.34
N LEU A 61 -28.96 -8.46 3.25
CA LEU A 61 -30.10 -7.78 3.84
C LEU A 61 -30.99 -7.18 2.74
N SER A 62 -32.22 -6.77 3.10
CA SER A 62 -33.03 -5.94 2.22
C SER A 62 -32.56 -4.48 2.26
N GLN A 63 -32.66 -3.77 1.14
CA GLN A 63 -32.29 -2.35 1.08
C GLN A 63 -33.06 -1.48 2.11
N PRO A 64 -34.37 -1.69 2.36
CA PRO A 64 -35.07 -0.98 3.43
C PRO A 64 -34.47 -1.21 4.81
N SER A 65 -34.01 -2.45 5.12
CA SER A 65 -33.34 -2.76 6.39
C SER A 65 -32.01 -2.02 6.55
N VAL A 66 -31.24 -1.94 5.49
CA VAL A 66 -29.96 -1.19 5.49
C VAL A 66 -30.23 0.30 5.67
N SER A 67 -31.22 0.86 4.95
CA SER A 67 -31.60 2.26 5.08
C SER A 67 -32.11 2.61 6.49
N TYR A 68 -32.91 1.72 7.06
CA TYR A 68 -33.46 1.86 8.42
C TYR A 68 -32.31 1.86 9.47
N GLN A 69 -31.39 0.90 9.40
CA GLN A 69 -30.27 0.82 10.35
C GLN A 69 -29.36 2.05 10.31
N VAL A 70 -29.10 2.61 9.14
CA VAL A 70 -28.31 3.85 9.02
C VAL A 70 -29.09 5.03 9.58
N LYS A 71 -30.39 5.11 9.28
CA LYS A 71 -31.25 6.19 9.80
C LYS A 71 -31.35 6.16 11.33
N GLU A 72 -31.57 4.97 11.92
CA GLU A 72 -31.55 4.82 13.39
C GLU A 72 -30.20 5.27 14.00
N LEU A 73 -29.09 4.95 13.35
CA LEU A 73 -27.77 5.38 13.81
C LEU A 73 -27.62 6.89 13.76
N GLU A 74 -28.07 7.54 12.68
CA GLU A 74 -28.06 9.00 12.53
C GLU A 74 -28.96 9.68 13.59
N GLU A 75 -30.15 9.12 13.82
CA GLU A 75 -31.09 9.62 14.84
C GLU A 75 -30.53 9.49 16.27
N ALA A 76 -29.93 8.35 16.59
CA ALA A 76 -29.34 8.10 17.90
C ALA A 76 -28.12 8.98 18.19
N LEU A 77 -27.36 9.33 17.16
CA LEU A 77 -26.22 10.23 17.27
C LEU A 77 -26.61 11.72 17.17
N GLY A 78 -27.81 12.02 16.68
CA GLY A 78 -28.26 13.38 16.41
C GLY A 78 -27.48 14.08 15.27
N LEU A 79 -26.78 13.33 14.44
CA LEU A 79 -25.90 13.85 13.39
C LEU A 79 -26.12 13.08 12.07
N PRO A 80 -26.28 13.77 10.94
CA PRO A 80 -26.28 13.12 9.64
C PRO A 80 -24.87 12.61 9.33
N LEU A 81 -24.77 11.33 8.93
CA LEU A 81 -23.51 10.68 8.58
C LEU A 81 -23.29 10.63 7.06
N LEU A 82 -24.38 10.63 6.29
CA LEU A 82 -24.36 10.51 4.85
C LEU A 82 -25.07 11.70 4.20
N ASP A 83 -24.42 12.30 3.23
CA ASP A 83 -25.02 13.27 2.33
C ASP A 83 -25.73 12.51 1.18
N ARG A 84 -27.04 12.72 1.05
CA ARG A 84 -27.91 12.09 0.05
C ARG A 84 -28.30 13.04 -1.08
N LEU A 85 -27.86 14.31 -1.02
CA LEU A 85 -28.23 15.34 -1.99
C LEU A 85 -27.45 15.25 -3.31
N SER A 86 -26.34 14.53 -3.32
CA SER A 86 -25.53 14.30 -4.50
C SER A 86 -25.98 13.04 -5.29
N LYS A 87 -25.61 12.94 -6.57
CA LYS A 87 -25.83 11.72 -7.38
C LYS A 87 -25.14 10.48 -6.82
N ARG A 88 -24.22 10.63 -5.85
CA ARG A 88 -23.53 9.56 -5.13
C ARG A 88 -23.61 9.87 -3.63
N ILE A 89 -23.74 8.82 -2.83
CA ILE A 89 -23.69 8.93 -1.38
C ILE A 89 -22.28 9.34 -0.98
N GLN A 90 -22.16 10.40 -0.21
CA GLN A 90 -20.90 10.90 0.34
C GLN A 90 -20.98 10.95 1.87
N LEU A 91 -19.83 10.86 2.52
CA LEU A 91 -19.73 11.03 3.97
C LEU A 91 -19.80 12.52 4.33
N THR A 92 -20.58 12.84 5.36
CA THR A 92 -20.48 14.12 6.04
C THR A 92 -19.18 14.19 6.85
N GLU A 93 -18.86 15.33 7.49
CA GLU A 93 -17.75 15.44 8.42
C GLU A 93 -17.92 14.45 9.60
N ALA A 94 -19.10 14.40 10.21
CA ALA A 94 -19.43 13.43 11.26
C ALA A 94 -19.32 12.00 10.76
N GLY A 95 -19.80 11.73 9.53
CA GLY A 95 -19.67 10.44 8.88
C GLY A 95 -18.22 10.04 8.65
N SER A 96 -17.37 10.95 8.24
CA SER A 96 -15.93 10.69 8.02
C SER A 96 -15.22 10.34 9.33
N ILE A 97 -15.54 11.04 10.40
CA ILE A 97 -15.02 10.74 11.75
C ILE A 97 -15.47 9.35 12.18
N LEU A 98 -16.80 9.09 12.15
CA LEU A 98 -17.33 7.79 12.56
C LEU A 98 -16.81 6.66 11.70
N TYR A 99 -16.70 6.85 10.39
CA TYR A 99 -16.15 5.84 9.47
C TYR A 99 -14.72 5.41 9.86
N GLY A 100 -13.86 6.38 10.22
CA GLY A 100 -12.51 6.09 10.67
C GLY A 100 -12.48 5.24 11.96
N TYR A 101 -13.36 5.51 12.90
CA TYR A 101 -13.49 4.72 14.13
C TYR A 101 -14.18 3.37 13.87
N ALA A 102 -15.28 3.36 13.10
CA ALA A 102 -16.00 2.15 12.73
C ALA A 102 -15.08 1.10 12.12
N ARG A 103 -14.27 1.51 11.16
CA ARG A 103 -13.30 0.63 10.52
C ARG A 103 -12.36 0.00 11.54
N ARG A 104 -11.73 0.82 12.40
CA ARG A 104 -10.79 0.33 13.42
C ARG A 104 -11.44 -0.62 14.43
N THR A 105 -12.63 -0.28 14.92
CA THR A 105 -13.37 -1.11 15.86
C THR A 105 -13.73 -2.46 15.27
N LEU A 106 -14.25 -2.48 14.05
CA LEU A 106 -14.63 -3.72 13.36
C LEU A 106 -13.38 -4.58 13.04
N ASP A 107 -12.27 -3.97 12.68
CA ASP A 107 -11.00 -4.66 12.46
C ASP A 107 -10.50 -5.35 13.76
N VAL A 108 -10.60 -4.68 14.91
CA VAL A 108 -10.21 -5.27 16.21
C VAL A 108 -11.11 -6.46 16.57
N LEU A 109 -12.40 -6.38 16.28
CA LEU A 109 -13.31 -7.51 16.49
C LEU A 109 -13.01 -8.70 15.58
N ASP A 110 -12.69 -8.45 14.32
CA ASP A 110 -12.30 -9.49 13.38
C ASP A 110 -10.96 -10.13 13.79
N GLU A 111 -10.02 -9.35 14.34
CA GLU A 111 -8.78 -9.85 14.93
C GLU A 111 -9.04 -10.74 16.17
N ALA A 112 -9.95 -10.32 17.05
CA ALA A 112 -10.31 -11.11 18.22
C ALA A 112 -10.99 -12.44 17.83
N ALA A 113 -11.90 -12.39 16.84
CA ALA A 113 -12.54 -13.60 16.32
C ALA A 113 -11.50 -14.57 15.74
N LEU A 114 -10.53 -14.05 14.97
CA LEU A 114 -9.46 -14.87 14.39
C LEU A 114 -8.57 -15.49 15.49
N ALA A 115 -8.19 -14.72 16.49
CA ALA A 115 -7.39 -15.22 17.61
C ALA A 115 -8.09 -16.36 18.39
N LEU A 116 -9.42 -16.24 18.58
CA LEU A 116 -10.22 -17.27 19.22
C LEU A 116 -10.38 -18.52 18.32
N GLU A 117 -10.51 -18.34 17.02
CA GLU A 117 -10.52 -19.46 16.06
C GLU A 117 -9.20 -20.21 16.02
N GLU A 118 -8.07 -19.51 16.12
CA GLU A 118 -6.74 -20.10 16.22
C GLU A 118 -6.61 -20.99 17.49
N MET A 119 -7.15 -20.55 18.63
CA MET A 119 -7.19 -21.36 19.87
C MET A 119 -8.03 -22.64 19.72
N ARG A 120 -9.04 -22.64 18.84
CA ARG A 120 -9.85 -23.83 18.52
C ARG A 120 -9.18 -24.76 17.51
N GLY A 121 -7.93 -24.48 17.11
CA GLY A 121 -7.21 -25.30 16.12
C GLY A 121 -7.71 -25.13 14.68
N ILE A 122 -8.61 -24.18 14.44
CA ILE A 122 -9.13 -23.89 13.11
C ILE A 122 -8.12 -22.96 12.41
N LYS A 123 -7.23 -23.52 11.63
CA LYS A 123 -6.26 -22.80 10.78
C LYS A 123 -6.94 -22.17 9.58
N ARG A 124 -7.92 -21.31 9.78
CA ARG A 124 -8.60 -20.54 8.75
C ARG A 124 -8.33 -19.05 8.97
N GLY A 125 -8.33 -18.28 7.93
CA GLY A 125 -8.15 -16.83 8.01
C GLY A 125 -7.93 -16.21 6.65
N ASN A 126 -7.90 -14.88 6.62
CA ASN A 126 -7.61 -14.10 5.42
C ASN A 126 -6.19 -13.55 5.53
N LEU A 127 -5.50 -13.50 4.40
CA LEU A 127 -4.21 -12.83 4.24
C LEU A 127 -4.32 -11.90 3.04
N ARG A 128 -4.41 -10.59 3.30
CA ARG A 128 -4.55 -9.55 2.27
C ARG A 128 -3.19 -8.91 2.02
N VAL A 129 -2.57 -9.26 0.92
CA VAL A 129 -1.21 -8.80 0.56
C VAL A 129 -1.29 -7.77 -0.55
N GLY A 130 -0.62 -6.64 -0.35
CA GLY A 130 -0.35 -5.67 -1.40
C GLY A 130 1.04 -5.85 -2.00
N ALA A 131 1.22 -5.44 -3.24
CA ALA A 131 2.54 -5.46 -3.86
C ALA A 131 2.73 -4.38 -4.91
N SER A 132 3.94 -3.82 -4.99
CA SER A 132 4.31 -3.06 -6.18
C SER A 132 4.48 -3.98 -7.39
N THR A 133 4.24 -3.45 -8.59
CA THR A 133 4.08 -4.22 -9.84
C THR A 133 5.14 -5.30 -10.05
N THR A 134 6.42 -4.97 -9.91
CA THR A 134 7.49 -5.94 -10.21
C THR A 134 7.48 -7.12 -9.23
N VAL A 135 7.48 -6.84 -7.92
CA VAL A 135 7.52 -7.88 -6.90
C VAL A 135 6.22 -8.69 -6.88
N GLY A 136 5.08 -8.02 -7.14
CA GLY A 136 3.76 -8.66 -7.16
C GLY A 136 3.55 -9.60 -8.33
N ILE A 137 4.14 -9.32 -9.49
CA ILE A 137 3.99 -10.17 -10.68
C ILE A 137 5.05 -11.28 -10.69
N TYR A 138 6.31 -10.96 -10.38
CA TYR A 138 7.42 -11.86 -10.68
C TYR A 138 7.97 -12.62 -9.47
N LEU A 139 7.63 -12.23 -8.25
CA LEU A 139 8.18 -12.85 -7.04
C LEU A 139 7.10 -13.42 -6.11
N LEU A 140 6.15 -12.60 -5.67
CA LEU A 140 5.18 -12.98 -4.64
C LEU A 140 4.27 -14.16 -5.01
N PRO A 141 3.83 -14.37 -6.28
CA PRO A 141 2.99 -15.52 -6.59
C PRO A 141 3.62 -16.87 -6.22
N ALA A 142 4.94 -17.00 -6.40
CA ALA A 142 5.66 -18.21 -5.99
C ALA A 142 5.71 -18.36 -4.47
N ALA A 143 5.99 -17.26 -3.74
CA ALA A 143 5.98 -17.25 -2.28
C ALA A 143 4.60 -17.59 -1.70
N LEU A 144 3.55 -16.95 -2.25
CA LEU A 144 2.16 -17.18 -1.83
C LEU A 144 1.70 -18.62 -2.14
N GLY A 145 2.10 -19.16 -3.31
CA GLY A 145 1.81 -20.55 -3.67
C GLY A 145 2.48 -21.54 -2.72
N ALA A 146 3.74 -21.31 -2.35
CA ALA A 146 4.45 -22.12 -1.37
C ALA A 146 3.85 -22.00 0.03
N PHE A 147 3.51 -20.79 0.45
CA PHE A 147 2.87 -20.53 1.75
C PHE A 147 1.46 -21.14 1.84
N LYS A 148 0.67 -21.06 0.77
CA LYS A 148 -0.67 -21.67 0.68
C LYS A 148 -0.62 -23.18 0.84
N LYS A 149 0.43 -23.85 0.34
CA LYS A 149 0.61 -25.31 0.53
C LYS A 149 0.85 -25.66 2.00
N LEU A 150 1.54 -24.80 2.75
CA LEU A 150 1.78 -24.96 4.20
C LEU A 150 0.54 -24.64 5.03
N HIS A 151 -0.30 -23.73 4.53
CA HIS A 151 -1.49 -23.23 5.21
C HIS A 151 -2.73 -23.30 4.30
N PRO A 152 -3.23 -24.51 3.98
CA PRO A 152 -4.29 -24.70 2.98
C PRO A 152 -5.63 -24.06 3.36
N GLY A 153 -5.90 -23.82 4.65
CA GLY A 153 -7.11 -23.17 5.14
C GLY A 153 -7.14 -21.65 4.97
N LEU A 154 -6.02 -20.99 4.65
CA LEU A 154 -5.99 -19.54 4.48
C LEU A 154 -6.61 -19.13 3.13
N VAL A 155 -7.42 -18.07 3.14
CA VAL A 155 -7.81 -17.34 1.94
C VAL A 155 -6.79 -16.23 1.70
N ILE A 156 -6.08 -16.28 0.57
CA ILE A 156 -5.03 -15.33 0.25
C ILE A 156 -5.48 -14.45 -0.91
N SER A 157 -5.37 -13.15 -0.75
CA SER A 157 -5.56 -12.18 -1.83
C SER A 157 -4.27 -11.40 -2.07
N LEU A 158 -3.95 -11.17 -3.34
CA LEU A 158 -2.82 -10.34 -3.75
C LEU A 158 -3.35 -9.18 -4.59
N GLU A 159 -3.13 -7.97 -4.11
CA GLU A 159 -3.42 -6.76 -4.86
C GLU A 159 -2.13 -6.14 -5.38
N ILE A 160 -2.09 -5.84 -6.68
CA ILE A 160 -0.93 -5.26 -7.34
C ILE A 160 -1.25 -3.83 -7.75
N GLY A 161 -0.38 -2.90 -7.36
CA GLY A 161 -0.58 -1.48 -7.64
C GLY A 161 0.73 -0.69 -7.68
N THR A 162 0.60 0.62 -7.64
CA THR A 162 1.77 1.48 -7.42
C THR A 162 2.23 1.37 -5.98
N ARG A 163 3.50 1.68 -5.73
CA ARG A 163 4.04 1.75 -4.38
C ARG A 163 3.18 2.61 -3.44
N ALA A 164 2.78 3.79 -3.91
CA ALA A 164 1.97 4.71 -3.12
C ALA A 164 0.59 4.14 -2.82
N SER A 165 -0.11 3.59 -3.83
CA SER A 165 -1.47 3.09 -3.64
C SER A 165 -1.53 1.91 -2.67
N VAL A 166 -0.59 0.95 -2.76
CA VAL A 166 -0.61 -0.20 -1.84
C VAL A 166 -0.19 0.17 -0.42
N GLN A 167 0.72 1.15 -0.23
CA GLN A 167 1.05 1.65 1.10
C GLN A 167 -0.11 2.42 1.73
N GLU A 168 -0.82 3.24 0.96
CA GLU A 168 -2.04 3.91 1.43
C GLU A 168 -3.10 2.91 1.88
N LYS A 169 -3.29 1.82 1.15
CA LYS A 169 -4.21 0.74 1.54
C LYS A 169 -3.79 0.01 2.82
N VAL A 170 -2.49 -0.14 3.06
CA VAL A 170 -1.98 -0.62 4.35
C VAL A 170 -2.32 0.37 5.47
N LEU A 171 -2.09 1.67 5.26
CA LEU A 171 -2.43 2.71 6.24
C LEU A 171 -3.94 2.75 6.54
N ARG A 172 -4.78 2.47 5.54
CA ARG A 172 -6.23 2.36 5.70
C ARG A 172 -6.70 1.00 6.24
N ASN A 173 -5.77 0.08 6.56
CA ASN A 173 -6.07 -1.28 7.00
C ASN A 173 -6.90 -2.12 6.00
N GLU A 174 -6.86 -1.76 4.73
CA GLU A 174 -7.47 -2.54 3.64
C GLU A 174 -6.61 -3.75 3.26
N LEU A 175 -5.29 -3.64 3.48
CA LEU A 175 -4.29 -4.70 3.32
C LEU A 175 -3.61 -4.96 4.65
N ASP A 176 -3.24 -6.21 4.90
CA ASP A 176 -2.56 -6.61 6.13
C ASP A 176 -1.08 -6.25 6.10
N LEU A 177 -0.47 -6.40 4.93
CA LEU A 177 0.89 -5.97 4.63
C LEU A 177 1.04 -5.65 3.14
N ALA A 178 2.10 -4.98 2.76
CA ALA A 178 2.50 -4.87 1.36
C ALA A 178 4.00 -5.10 1.19
N VAL A 179 4.40 -5.61 0.00
CA VAL A 179 5.79 -5.71 -0.42
C VAL A 179 6.04 -4.71 -1.54
N VAL A 180 6.93 -3.77 -1.29
CA VAL A 180 7.15 -2.63 -2.19
C VAL A 180 8.64 -2.41 -2.45
N GLY A 181 8.97 -1.71 -3.53
CA GLY A 181 10.31 -1.14 -3.77
C GLY A 181 10.70 -0.19 -2.63
N PRO A 182 11.64 0.73 -2.77
CA PRO A 182 12.00 1.60 -1.66
C PRO A 182 10.75 2.20 -1.02
N ALA A 183 10.49 1.82 0.26
CA ALA A 183 9.27 2.19 0.95
C ALA A 183 9.19 3.71 1.12
N LEU A 184 7.99 4.27 1.01
CA LEU A 184 7.73 5.65 1.41
C LEU A 184 7.80 5.72 2.93
N LYS A 185 8.55 6.68 3.44
CA LYS A 185 8.67 6.88 4.89
C LYS A 185 7.33 7.39 5.45
N ASP A 186 6.83 6.70 6.45
CA ASP A 186 5.63 7.08 7.20
C ASP A 186 5.81 6.57 8.64
N SER A 187 5.43 7.40 9.63
CA SER A 187 5.59 7.06 11.05
C SER A 187 4.70 5.89 11.48
N ASP A 188 3.55 5.71 10.83
CA ASP A 188 2.57 4.68 11.16
C ASP A 188 2.89 3.34 10.49
N LEU A 189 3.88 3.30 9.59
CA LEU A 189 4.34 2.08 8.95
C LEU A 189 5.56 1.49 9.65
N ALA A 190 5.53 0.19 9.90
CA ALA A 190 6.72 -0.61 10.11
C ALA A 190 7.29 -1.01 8.76
N ILE A 191 8.58 -0.77 8.57
CA ILE A 191 9.29 -1.06 7.31
C ILE A 191 10.35 -2.09 7.62
N ILE A 192 10.24 -3.26 7.02
CA ILE A 192 11.13 -4.41 7.24
C ILE A 192 11.90 -4.66 5.94
N PRO A 193 13.23 -4.67 5.92
CA PRO A 193 14.02 -5.11 4.78
C PRO A 193 13.62 -6.52 4.35
N PHE A 194 13.57 -6.77 3.02
CA PHE A 194 13.14 -8.07 2.50
C PHE A 194 14.17 -8.67 1.54
N LEU A 195 14.26 -8.16 0.32
CA LEU A 195 15.18 -8.65 -0.70
C LEU A 195 15.73 -7.47 -1.50
N SER A 196 16.95 -7.64 -2.03
CA SER A 196 17.51 -6.71 -3.01
C SER A 196 17.11 -7.09 -4.43
N ASP A 197 16.79 -6.09 -5.25
CA ASP A 197 16.50 -6.18 -6.67
C ASP A 197 17.56 -5.44 -7.47
N GLU A 198 17.85 -5.93 -8.65
CA GLU A 198 18.78 -5.31 -9.60
C GLU A 198 18.04 -4.81 -10.83
N LEU A 199 18.19 -3.52 -11.12
CA LEU A 199 17.77 -2.95 -12.39
C LEU A 199 18.90 -3.06 -13.40
N VAL A 200 18.61 -3.67 -14.54
CA VAL A 200 19.54 -3.91 -15.63
C VAL A 200 19.10 -3.20 -16.90
N VAL A 201 20.06 -2.81 -17.74
CA VAL A 201 19.77 -2.32 -19.09
C VAL A 201 19.63 -3.53 -20.00
N VAL A 202 18.51 -3.65 -20.67
CA VAL A 202 18.23 -4.76 -21.61
C VAL A 202 18.08 -4.25 -23.05
N ALA A 203 18.52 -5.09 -23.96
CA ALA A 203 18.44 -4.89 -25.40
C ALA A 203 17.92 -6.16 -26.09
N PRO A 204 17.42 -6.09 -27.34
CA PRO A 204 17.08 -7.27 -28.11
C PRO A 204 18.30 -8.13 -28.41
N ALA A 205 18.08 -9.41 -28.60
CA ALA A 205 19.14 -10.33 -29.04
C ALA A 205 19.80 -9.78 -30.33
N GLY A 206 21.13 -9.82 -30.40
CA GLY A 206 21.87 -9.32 -31.57
C GLY A 206 22.05 -7.81 -31.64
N HIS A 207 21.64 -7.07 -30.64
CA HIS A 207 21.84 -5.61 -30.59
C HIS A 207 23.33 -5.24 -30.72
N ARG A 208 23.65 -4.20 -31.50
CA ARG A 208 25.03 -3.79 -31.79
C ARG A 208 25.90 -3.48 -30.55
N LEU A 209 25.25 -3.10 -29.45
CA LEU A 209 25.92 -2.80 -28.18
C LEU A 209 26.10 -4.03 -27.28
N ALA A 210 25.50 -5.18 -27.60
CA ALA A 210 25.53 -6.39 -26.75
C ALA A 210 26.95 -6.92 -26.47
N LYS A 211 27.87 -6.75 -27.43
CA LYS A 211 29.27 -7.17 -27.30
C LYS A 211 30.20 -6.12 -26.71
N LYS A 212 29.72 -4.88 -26.56
CA LYS A 212 30.51 -3.78 -25.96
C LYS A 212 30.53 -3.90 -24.45
N ARG A 213 31.64 -3.51 -23.83
CA ARG A 213 31.85 -3.50 -22.38
C ARG A 213 32.04 -2.09 -21.85
N GLY A 214 31.65 -1.88 -20.59
CA GLY A 214 31.86 -0.65 -19.87
C GLY A 214 31.20 0.56 -20.52
N LEU A 215 30.04 0.38 -21.17
CA LEU A 215 29.27 1.46 -21.76
C LEU A 215 28.91 2.50 -20.69
N SER A 216 28.86 3.77 -21.07
CA SER A 216 28.28 4.82 -20.23
C SER A 216 26.83 5.10 -20.63
N LEU A 217 26.03 5.70 -19.75
CA LEU A 217 24.67 6.14 -20.12
C LEU A 217 24.68 7.18 -21.27
N LYS A 218 25.79 7.91 -21.45
CA LYS A 218 25.96 8.83 -22.59
C LYS A 218 26.11 8.08 -23.91
N ASP A 219 26.75 6.90 -23.90
CA ASP A 219 26.88 6.06 -25.10
C ASP A 219 25.54 5.49 -25.55
N LEU A 220 24.57 5.42 -24.63
CA LEU A 220 23.19 4.99 -24.90
C LEU A 220 22.26 6.15 -25.28
N ALA A 221 22.72 7.41 -25.21
CA ALA A 221 21.84 8.57 -25.44
C ALA A 221 21.29 8.66 -26.87
N ALA A 222 21.98 8.03 -27.86
CA ALA A 222 21.53 7.94 -29.23
C ALA A 222 20.56 6.79 -29.50
N GLU A 223 20.41 5.87 -28.54
CA GLU A 223 19.49 4.74 -28.65
C GLU A 223 18.09 5.13 -28.21
N PRO A 224 17.04 4.63 -28.90
CA PRO A 224 15.69 4.78 -28.41
C PRO A 224 15.46 3.99 -27.12
N PHE A 225 14.74 4.56 -26.16
CA PHE A 225 14.35 3.91 -24.92
C PHE A 225 12.83 3.68 -24.86
N VAL A 226 12.45 2.47 -24.47
CA VAL A 226 11.09 2.14 -24.08
C VAL A 226 11.01 2.29 -22.55
N MET A 227 10.23 3.27 -22.10
CA MET A 227 10.17 3.66 -20.70
C MET A 227 8.90 3.15 -20.01
N ARG A 228 8.99 2.98 -18.70
CA ARG A 228 7.80 2.80 -17.85
C ARG A 228 7.08 4.16 -17.67
N GLU A 229 5.84 4.09 -17.21
CA GLU A 229 5.04 5.24 -16.78
C GLU A 229 5.76 6.05 -15.67
N PRO A 230 5.47 7.36 -15.50
CA PRO A 230 6.17 8.23 -14.54
C PRO A 230 6.11 7.76 -13.08
N ALA A 231 5.03 7.09 -12.65
CA ALA A 231 4.87 6.57 -11.30
C ALA A 231 5.74 5.34 -11.00
N SER A 232 6.42 4.78 -12.01
CA SER A 232 7.27 3.59 -11.85
C SER A 232 8.57 3.88 -11.11
N GLY A 233 8.87 3.08 -10.09
CA GLY A 233 10.15 3.15 -9.39
C GLY A 233 11.35 2.80 -10.26
N SER A 234 11.19 1.96 -11.29
CA SER A 234 12.27 1.64 -12.25
C SER A 234 12.61 2.85 -13.11
N ARG A 235 11.59 3.55 -13.62
CA ARG A 235 11.77 4.80 -14.38
C ARG A 235 12.47 5.86 -13.53
N TRP A 236 11.99 6.09 -12.31
CA TRP A 236 12.61 7.05 -11.39
C TRP A 236 14.09 6.76 -11.17
N SER A 237 14.47 5.48 -10.98
CA SER A 237 15.86 5.07 -10.78
C SER A 237 16.72 5.34 -12.02
N LEU A 238 16.22 5.05 -13.21
CA LEU A 238 16.91 5.33 -14.47
C LEU A 238 17.07 6.83 -14.69
N GLU A 239 16.03 7.62 -14.52
CA GLU A 239 16.09 9.07 -14.68
C GLU A 239 17.04 9.73 -13.68
N LYS A 240 17.10 9.22 -12.43
CA LYS A 240 18.07 9.64 -11.44
C LYS A 240 19.51 9.33 -11.88
N ALA A 241 19.75 8.13 -12.39
CA ALA A 241 21.06 7.72 -12.89
C ALA A 241 21.47 8.54 -14.13
N ALA A 242 20.56 8.78 -15.07
CA ALA A 242 20.80 9.58 -16.26
C ALA A 242 21.14 11.04 -15.90
N ARG A 243 20.39 11.66 -14.97
CA ARG A 243 20.71 13.01 -14.47
C ARG A 243 22.11 13.08 -13.85
N LYS A 244 22.46 12.09 -13.01
CA LYS A 244 23.80 12.01 -12.38
C LYS A 244 24.90 11.87 -13.41
N ALA A 245 24.66 11.14 -14.50
CA ALA A 245 25.61 10.94 -15.59
C ALA A 245 25.64 12.10 -16.61
N GLY A 246 24.74 13.09 -16.51
CA GLY A 246 24.56 14.13 -17.52
C GLY A 246 24.15 13.57 -18.88
N ALA A 247 23.38 12.49 -18.89
CA ALA A 247 22.89 11.83 -20.10
C ALA A 247 21.41 12.18 -20.32
N LYS A 248 21.09 12.56 -21.58
CA LYS A 248 19.70 12.80 -22.01
C LYS A 248 19.26 11.59 -22.82
N LEU A 249 18.35 10.81 -22.29
CA LEU A 249 17.82 9.61 -22.96
C LEU A 249 16.73 9.98 -23.96
N GLN A 250 16.75 9.30 -25.10
CA GLN A 250 15.73 9.48 -26.15
C GLN A 250 14.55 8.52 -25.87
N VAL A 251 13.44 9.04 -25.35
CA VAL A 251 12.23 8.25 -25.09
C VAL A 251 11.49 8.04 -26.41
N ALA A 252 11.46 6.80 -26.90
CA ALA A 252 10.73 6.42 -28.09
C ALA A 252 9.29 6.00 -27.79
N MET A 253 9.07 5.37 -26.63
CA MET A 253 7.75 4.85 -26.24
C MET A 253 7.62 4.80 -24.73
N GLU A 254 6.39 5.00 -24.24
CA GLU A 254 6.02 4.84 -22.82
C GLU A 254 4.96 3.74 -22.68
N LEU A 255 5.21 2.76 -21.81
CA LEU A 255 4.34 1.61 -21.58
C LEU A 255 4.15 1.34 -20.09
N GLY A 256 2.91 1.06 -19.67
CA GLY A 256 2.53 0.84 -18.26
C GLY A 256 2.85 -0.55 -17.71
N SER A 257 3.50 -1.44 -18.48
CA SER A 257 3.70 -2.83 -18.05
C SER A 257 5.08 -3.35 -18.44
N ASN A 258 5.73 -4.09 -17.51
CA ASN A 258 7.01 -4.76 -17.80
C ASN A 258 6.88 -5.78 -18.95
N GLY A 259 5.74 -6.47 -19.06
CA GLY A 259 5.49 -7.43 -20.14
C GLY A 259 5.47 -6.73 -21.49
N ALA A 260 4.72 -5.63 -21.62
CA ALA A 260 4.67 -4.84 -22.86
C ALA A 260 6.07 -4.29 -23.23
N ILE A 261 6.84 -3.81 -22.26
CA ILE A 261 8.20 -3.31 -22.51
C ILE A 261 9.11 -4.43 -23.00
N LYS A 262 9.07 -5.61 -22.39
CA LYS A 262 9.87 -6.75 -22.86
C LYS A 262 9.60 -7.08 -24.33
N HIS A 263 8.33 -7.17 -24.72
CA HIS A 263 7.95 -7.43 -26.11
C HIS A 263 8.35 -6.29 -27.05
N ALA A 264 8.24 -5.04 -26.61
CA ALA A 264 8.70 -3.89 -27.38
C ALA A 264 10.22 -3.93 -27.63
N VAL A 265 11.01 -4.28 -26.59
CA VAL A 265 12.46 -4.44 -26.72
C VAL A 265 12.79 -5.64 -27.63
N GLU A 266 12.16 -6.80 -27.43
CA GLU A 266 12.33 -7.98 -28.30
C GLU A 266 12.06 -7.66 -29.78
N SER A 267 11.08 -6.78 -30.05
CA SER A 267 10.72 -6.29 -31.39
C SER A 267 11.67 -5.22 -31.94
N GLY A 268 12.72 -4.86 -31.20
CA GLY A 268 13.72 -3.91 -31.67
C GLY A 268 13.31 -2.43 -31.51
N LEU A 269 12.27 -2.12 -30.75
CA LEU A 269 11.79 -0.73 -30.57
C LEU A 269 12.70 0.14 -29.68
N GLY A 270 13.72 -0.47 -29.05
CA GLY A 270 14.71 0.26 -28.26
C GLY A 270 15.24 -0.51 -27.08
N LEU A 271 15.93 0.20 -26.20
CA LEU A 271 16.47 -0.30 -24.94
C LEU A 271 15.46 -0.10 -23.81
N ALA A 272 15.60 -0.85 -22.73
CA ALA A 272 14.83 -0.59 -21.52
C ALA A 272 15.66 -0.84 -20.25
N VAL A 273 15.22 -0.25 -19.14
CA VAL A 273 15.71 -0.59 -17.80
C VAL A 273 14.61 -1.31 -17.04
N LEU A 274 14.86 -2.56 -16.71
CA LEU A 274 13.93 -3.46 -16.04
C LEU A 274 14.59 -4.11 -14.82
N SER A 275 13.74 -4.57 -13.90
CA SER A 275 14.20 -5.48 -12.86
C SER A 275 14.69 -6.79 -13.47
N ARG A 276 15.81 -7.31 -12.99
CA ARG A 276 16.34 -8.62 -13.41
C ARG A 276 15.31 -9.73 -13.20
N TYR A 277 14.53 -9.67 -12.10
CA TYR A 277 13.42 -10.61 -11.86
C TYR A 277 12.36 -10.57 -12.96
N ALA A 278 12.10 -9.38 -13.54
CA ALA A 278 11.09 -9.24 -14.58
C ALA A 278 11.52 -9.85 -15.93
N CYS A 279 12.82 -9.98 -16.18
CA CYS A 279 13.37 -10.43 -17.45
C CYS A 279 14.21 -11.73 -17.36
N LEU A 280 14.13 -12.46 -16.23
CA LEU A 280 14.88 -13.71 -16.03
C LEU A 280 14.66 -14.72 -17.17
N LEU A 281 13.42 -14.91 -17.60
CA LEU A 281 13.08 -15.87 -18.65
C LEU A 281 13.66 -15.44 -20.00
N GLU A 282 13.52 -14.17 -20.35
CA GLU A 282 13.99 -13.64 -21.63
C GLU A 282 15.52 -13.60 -21.69
N LEU A 283 16.18 -13.29 -20.57
CA LEU A 283 17.65 -13.34 -20.46
C LEU A 283 18.16 -14.79 -20.55
N SER A 284 17.49 -15.73 -19.87
CA SER A 284 17.89 -17.15 -19.90
C SER A 284 17.68 -17.81 -21.26
N SER A 285 16.63 -17.40 -21.99
CA SER A 285 16.32 -17.90 -23.34
C SER A 285 17.07 -17.15 -24.44
N GLY A 286 17.85 -16.12 -24.11
CA GLY A 286 18.59 -15.31 -25.06
C GLY A 286 17.73 -14.40 -25.94
N ARG A 287 16.44 -14.20 -25.65
CA ARG A 287 15.59 -13.26 -26.37
C ARG A 287 15.92 -11.80 -26.05
N LEU A 288 16.35 -11.55 -24.83
CA LEU A 288 16.93 -10.29 -24.39
C LEU A 288 18.39 -10.52 -23.96
N VAL A 289 19.18 -9.48 -24.06
CA VAL A 289 20.55 -9.45 -23.56
C VAL A 289 20.74 -8.28 -22.60
N GLU A 290 21.51 -8.50 -21.56
CA GLU A 290 21.92 -7.46 -20.64
C GLU A 290 23.12 -6.70 -21.19
N LEU A 291 23.04 -5.38 -21.22
CA LEU A 291 24.16 -4.53 -21.61
C LEU A 291 25.05 -4.21 -20.39
N ASP A 292 26.36 -4.29 -20.60
CA ASP A 292 27.36 -3.92 -19.58
C ASP A 292 27.51 -2.40 -19.55
N VAL A 293 26.76 -1.77 -18.62
CA VAL A 293 26.70 -0.30 -18.48
C VAL A 293 27.25 0.12 -17.14
N ARG A 294 28.18 1.07 -17.13
CA ARG A 294 28.75 1.64 -15.89
C ARG A 294 27.65 2.22 -15.01
N GLY A 295 27.64 1.86 -13.74
CA GLY A 295 26.61 2.23 -12.78
C GLY A 295 25.39 1.30 -12.80
N PHE A 296 25.41 0.25 -13.60
CA PHE A 296 24.44 -0.85 -13.54
C PHE A 296 25.13 -2.16 -13.18
N PRO A 297 24.40 -3.10 -12.55
CA PRO A 297 23.02 -3.00 -12.15
C PRO A 297 22.79 -1.96 -11.04
N ILE A 298 21.66 -1.24 -11.08
CA ILE A 298 21.25 -0.39 -9.97
C ILE A 298 20.57 -1.28 -8.93
N ARG A 299 21.16 -1.38 -7.75
CA ARG A 299 20.57 -2.11 -6.62
C ARG A 299 19.52 -1.28 -5.91
N ARG A 300 18.41 -1.92 -5.55
CA ARG A 300 17.33 -1.35 -4.75
C ARG A 300 16.72 -2.41 -3.87
N ASP A 301 16.35 -2.04 -2.65
CA ASP A 301 15.77 -2.98 -1.71
C ASP A 301 14.24 -2.97 -1.79
N TRP A 302 13.67 -4.16 -1.72
CA TRP A 302 12.26 -4.35 -1.44
C TRP A 302 12.05 -4.46 0.06
N HIS A 303 10.91 -3.95 0.49
CA HIS A 303 10.54 -3.91 1.90
C HIS A 303 9.16 -4.50 2.10
N ILE A 304 8.98 -5.19 3.21
CA ILE A 304 7.67 -5.54 3.73
C ILE A 304 7.22 -4.36 4.59
N VAL A 305 6.02 -3.86 4.35
CA VAL A 305 5.42 -2.77 5.13
C VAL A 305 4.10 -3.20 5.72
N HIS A 306 3.84 -2.85 6.98
CA HIS A 306 2.59 -3.09 7.68
C HIS A 306 2.32 -1.97 8.69
N LEU A 307 1.09 -1.86 9.20
CA LEU A 307 0.77 -0.89 10.26
C LEU A 307 1.59 -1.17 11.51
N ARG A 308 2.33 -0.17 12.00
CA ARG A 308 3.21 -0.29 13.17
C ARG A 308 2.45 -0.60 14.45
N ARG A 309 1.32 0.07 14.67
CA ARG A 309 0.54 -0.01 15.91
C ARG A 309 -0.46 -1.17 15.94
N ARG A 310 -0.63 -1.88 14.84
CA ARG A 310 -1.54 -3.01 14.76
C ARG A 310 -0.88 -4.28 15.28
N LYS A 311 -1.55 -5.01 16.17
CA LYS A 311 -1.17 -6.40 16.48
C LYS A 311 -1.47 -7.24 15.24
N LEU A 312 -0.44 -7.79 14.64
CA LEU A 312 -0.59 -8.58 13.43
C LEU A 312 -1.26 -9.93 13.73
N PRO A 313 -2.24 -10.38 12.94
CA PRO A 313 -2.76 -11.73 12.99
C PRO A 313 -1.65 -12.77 12.82
N SER A 314 -1.82 -13.97 13.41
CA SER A 314 -0.80 -15.04 13.34
C SER A 314 -0.50 -15.46 11.91
N SER A 315 -1.49 -15.44 11.00
CA SER A 315 -1.30 -15.71 9.58
C SER A 315 -0.37 -14.70 8.90
N VAL A 316 -0.49 -13.42 9.27
CA VAL A 316 0.36 -12.33 8.76
C VAL A 316 1.77 -12.45 9.31
N GLN A 317 1.91 -12.70 10.63
CA GLN A 317 3.21 -12.93 11.27
C GLN A 317 3.93 -14.14 10.66
N ALA A 318 3.22 -15.25 10.50
CA ALA A 318 3.75 -16.46 9.87
C ALA A 318 4.21 -16.20 8.43
N PHE A 319 3.44 -15.41 7.66
CA PHE A 319 3.83 -15.06 6.29
C PHE A 319 5.06 -14.14 6.25
N ILE A 320 5.17 -13.16 7.13
CA ILE A 320 6.37 -12.32 7.25
C ILE A 320 7.59 -13.17 7.60
N THR A 321 7.47 -14.10 8.55
CA THR A 321 8.54 -15.04 8.93
C THR A 321 8.91 -15.93 7.74
N PHE A 322 7.91 -16.47 7.04
CA PHE A 322 8.11 -17.27 5.84
C PHE A 322 8.84 -16.51 4.72
N LEU A 323 8.49 -15.26 4.48
CA LEU A 323 9.15 -14.42 3.48
C LEU A 323 10.62 -14.17 3.80
N LYS A 324 10.97 -14.06 5.09
CA LYS A 324 12.37 -13.86 5.54
C LYS A 324 13.23 -15.12 5.41
N ASP A 325 12.62 -16.29 5.32
CA ASP A 325 13.34 -17.55 5.11
C ASP A 325 13.60 -17.76 3.61
N PRO A 326 14.85 -17.71 3.13
CA PRO A 326 15.16 -17.83 1.71
C PRO A 326 14.91 -19.21 1.12
N VAL A 327 14.56 -20.22 1.92
CA VAL A 327 14.35 -21.61 1.47
C VAL A 327 13.26 -21.72 0.39
N TRP A 328 12.22 -20.90 0.45
CA TRP A 328 11.16 -20.88 -0.58
C TRP A 328 11.67 -20.39 -1.94
N LEU A 329 12.65 -19.48 -1.99
CA LEU A 329 13.30 -19.03 -3.23
C LEU A 329 14.09 -20.15 -3.90
N ALA A 330 14.72 -21.02 -3.09
CA ALA A 330 15.51 -22.13 -3.60
C ALA A 330 14.66 -23.21 -4.27
N ARG A 331 13.41 -23.38 -3.84
CA ARG A 331 12.46 -24.38 -4.38
C ARG A 331 11.86 -23.99 -5.73
N ASP A 332 11.90 -22.73 -6.10
CA ASP A 332 11.29 -22.21 -7.34
C ASP A 332 12.24 -22.25 -8.56
N GLY A 333 13.37 -22.98 -8.48
CA GLY A 333 14.35 -23.06 -9.58
C GLY A 333 15.11 -21.76 -9.85
N ARG A 334 14.86 -20.72 -9.11
CA ARG A 334 15.47 -19.38 -9.25
C ARG A 334 16.83 -19.28 -8.54
N ARG A 335 17.48 -20.42 -8.33
CA ARG A 335 18.73 -20.60 -7.57
C ARG A 335 19.96 -19.85 -8.11
N GLY A 336 19.82 -18.90 -8.96
CA GLY A 336 21.02 -18.32 -9.55
C GLY A 336 21.48 -17.01 -8.93
N ARG A 337 20.61 -16.15 -8.40
CA ARG A 337 20.99 -14.77 -8.04
C ARG A 337 20.00 -14.06 -7.12
N ALA A 338 19.39 -14.76 -6.17
CA ALA A 338 18.77 -14.05 -5.04
C ALA A 338 19.92 -13.44 -4.22
N LEU A 339 20.03 -12.13 -4.25
CA LEU A 339 20.97 -11.42 -3.38
C LEU A 339 20.50 -11.57 -1.93
N PRO A 340 21.42 -11.85 -0.99
CA PRO A 340 21.07 -11.90 0.42
C PRO A 340 20.50 -10.54 0.86
N PRO A 341 19.68 -10.52 1.93
CA PRO A 341 19.32 -9.26 2.55
C PRO A 341 20.59 -8.49 2.91
N THR A 342 20.58 -7.20 2.68
CA THR A 342 21.65 -6.31 3.16
C THR A 342 21.55 -6.26 4.69
N ASP A 343 22.67 -6.54 5.36
CA ASP A 343 22.84 -6.36 6.81
C ASP A 343 22.62 -4.88 7.21
#